data_fb623383c0739142bf9df44881535d43
#
_entry.id   fb623383c0739142bf9df44881535d43
#
_cell.length_a   1.000
_cell.length_b   1.000
_cell.length_c   1.000
_cell.angle_alpha   90.00
_cell.angle_beta   90.00
_cell.angle_gamma   90.00
#
_symmetry.space_group_name_H-M   'P 1'
#
loop_
_entity.id
_entity.type
_entity.pdbx_description
1 polymer ?
#
loop_
_entity_poly.entity_id
_entity_poly.type
_entity_poly.pdbx_seq_one_letter_code
_entity_poly.pdbx_strand_id
1 'polypeptide(L)'
;MKLVNDEVKINILHSGVGAVSESDLILANASNAMVIAFNVGQDSKVKTLADRMKIKIYSYKIIYELLDELERVIKGMKEPKYEEVYLGRADVIAVFKLSNAGIIAGCMVRDGKIVRGEHARIYRGDNLLIDTEIKSLKIVKDDVKEAGKDRECGIKTGYDDVAVGDRIECYTLKRIEE
;
A
#
# COMPACT_ATOMS: atom_id res chain seq x y z
N MET A 1 -26.01 0.56 -15.06
CA MET A 1 -24.97 0.22 -14.10
C MET A 1 -23.91 1.30 -14.22
N LYS A 2 -23.63 2.09 -13.18
CA LYS A 2 -22.59 3.14 -13.24
C LYS A 2 -21.26 2.49 -12.89
N LEU A 3 -20.37 2.31 -13.86
CA LEU A 3 -19.00 1.86 -13.68
C LEU A 3 -18.06 2.91 -13.06
N VAL A 4 -18.61 4.11 -12.75
CA VAL A 4 -17.84 5.25 -12.27
C VAL A 4 -18.07 5.43 -10.78
N ASN A 5 -17.02 5.35 -10.00
CA ASN A 5 -16.94 5.72 -8.59
C ASN A 5 -16.36 7.13 -8.45
N ASP A 6 -16.53 7.75 -7.29
CA ASP A 6 -15.92 9.05 -6.96
C ASP A 6 -14.37 9.02 -6.99
N GLU A 7 -13.78 7.84 -6.94
CA GLU A 7 -12.31 7.62 -6.86
C GLU A 7 -11.66 7.43 -8.24
N VAL A 8 -12.37 6.86 -9.24
CA VAL A 8 -11.81 6.60 -10.58
C VAL A 8 -12.78 7.09 -11.64
N LYS A 9 -12.29 7.98 -12.52
CA LYS A 9 -13.06 8.52 -13.66
C LYS A 9 -12.60 7.89 -14.95
N ILE A 10 -13.53 7.35 -15.73
CA ILE A 10 -13.29 6.91 -17.10
C ILE A 10 -13.38 8.12 -18.03
N ASN A 11 -12.29 8.44 -18.72
CA ASN A 11 -12.26 9.47 -19.74
C ASN A 11 -12.21 8.84 -21.12
N ILE A 12 -13.27 9.01 -21.90
CA ILE A 12 -13.33 8.53 -23.28
C ILE A 12 -12.73 9.59 -24.19
N LEU A 13 -11.54 9.31 -24.71
CA LEU A 13 -10.80 10.23 -25.58
C LEU A 13 -11.33 10.25 -27.01
N HIS A 14 -11.75 9.07 -27.51
CA HIS A 14 -12.34 8.90 -28.83
C HIS A 14 -13.30 7.71 -28.84
N SER A 15 -14.34 7.81 -29.64
CA SER A 15 -15.25 6.70 -29.94
C SER A 15 -15.67 6.74 -31.40
N GLY A 16 -15.72 5.60 -32.04
CA GLY A 16 -16.03 5.49 -33.46
C GLY A 16 -16.71 4.15 -33.79
N VAL A 17 -17.22 4.05 -35.02
CA VAL A 17 -17.82 2.84 -35.58
C VAL A 17 -16.87 2.28 -36.64
N GLY A 18 -16.72 0.97 -36.68
CA GLY A 18 -15.83 0.28 -37.61
C GLY A 18 -14.58 -0.30 -36.96
N ALA A 19 -13.64 -0.78 -37.78
CA ALA A 19 -12.39 -1.37 -37.32
C ALA A 19 -11.49 -0.29 -36.71
N VAL A 20 -10.64 -0.72 -35.75
CA VAL A 20 -9.59 0.14 -35.16
C VAL A 20 -8.65 0.60 -36.28
N SER A 21 -8.34 1.91 -36.31
CA SER A 21 -7.47 2.55 -37.30
C SER A 21 -6.07 2.83 -36.75
N GLU A 22 -5.13 3.17 -37.65
CA GLU A 22 -3.79 3.62 -37.25
C GLU A 22 -3.84 4.92 -36.41
N SER A 23 -4.80 5.82 -36.75
CA SER A 23 -4.99 7.07 -36.01
C SER A 23 -5.43 6.84 -34.56
N ASP A 24 -6.25 5.81 -34.31
CA ASP A 24 -6.68 5.44 -32.96
C ASP A 24 -5.50 4.96 -32.14
N LEU A 25 -4.56 4.20 -32.75
CA LEU A 25 -3.36 3.75 -32.06
C LEU A 25 -2.41 4.92 -31.75
N ILE A 26 -2.25 5.86 -32.67
CA ILE A 26 -1.41 7.04 -32.45
C ILE A 26 -1.96 7.88 -31.31
N LEU A 27 -3.29 8.09 -31.27
CA LEU A 27 -3.96 8.83 -30.21
C LEU A 27 -3.81 8.11 -28.86
N ALA A 28 -4.02 6.80 -28.84
CA ALA A 28 -3.88 5.99 -27.64
C ALA A 28 -2.44 6.03 -27.08
N ASN A 29 -1.43 5.95 -27.99
CA ASN A 29 -0.03 6.05 -27.59
C ASN A 29 0.31 7.42 -26.99
N ALA A 30 -0.12 8.49 -27.63
CA ALA A 30 0.15 9.87 -27.18
C ALA A 30 -0.50 10.17 -25.82
N SER A 31 -1.61 9.52 -25.51
CA SER A 31 -2.40 9.75 -24.30
C SER A 31 -2.25 8.67 -23.25
N ASN A 32 -1.40 7.66 -23.49
CA ASN A 32 -1.29 6.46 -22.66
C ASN A 32 -2.65 5.80 -22.35
N ALA A 33 -3.50 5.72 -23.39
CA ALA A 33 -4.86 5.25 -23.29
C ALA A 33 -5.01 3.79 -23.69
N MET A 34 -6.04 3.14 -23.19
CA MET A 34 -6.44 1.78 -23.56
C MET A 34 -7.27 1.82 -24.84
N VAL A 35 -7.03 0.88 -25.76
CA VAL A 35 -7.86 0.70 -26.97
C VAL A 35 -8.79 -0.48 -26.75
N ILE A 36 -10.09 -0.25 -26.92
CA ILE A 36 -11.14 -1.25 -26.79
C ILE A 36 -11.85 -1.42 -28.13
N ALA A 37 -11.88 -2.64 -28.62
CA ALA A 37 -12.58 -3.03 -29.84
C ALA A 37 -13.76 -3.97 -29.50
N PHE A 38 -14.97 -3.47 -29.68
CA PHE A 38 -16.18 -4.24 -29.40
C PHE A 38 -16.84 -4.73 -30.71
N ASN A 39 -16.90 -6.03 -30.88
CA ASN A 39 -17.49 -6.72 -32.04
C ASN A 39 -17.02 -6.17 -33.41
N VAL A 40 -15.78 -5.73 -33.49
CA VAL A 40 -15.14 -5.26 -34.72
C VAL A 40 -13.90 -6.08 -35.04
N GLY A 41 -13.62 -6.23 -36.34
CA GLY A 41 -12.42 -6.90 -36.83
C GLY A 41 -11.16 -6.03 -36.64
N GLN A 42 -10.01 -6.65 -36.64
CA GLN A 42 -8.71 -5.98 -36.64
C GLN A 42 -7.99 -6.24 -37.94
N ASP A 43 -7.52 -5.19 -38.62
CA ASP A 43 -6.64 -5.32 -39.78
C ASP A 43 -5.25 -5.81 -39.29
N SER A 44 -4.62 -6.68 -40.10
CA SER A 44 -3.27 -7.20 -39.84
C SER A 44 -2.21 -6.08 -39.72
N LYS A 45 -2.35 -5.00 -40.51
CA LYS A 45 -1.47 -3.85 -40.45
C LYS A 45 -1.59 -3.12 -39.11
N VAL A 46 -2.83 -2.89 -38.63
CA VAL A 46 -3.12 -2.25 -37.35
C VAL A 46 -2.56 -3.08 -36.20
N LYS A 47 -2.70 -4.40 -36.27
CA LYS A 47 -2.14 -5.31 -35.27
C LYS A 47 -0.60 -5.23 -35.22
N THR A 48 0.06 -5.25 -36.38
CA THR A 48 1.51 -5.10 -36.45
C THR A 48 1.98 -3.75 -35.92
N LEU A 49 1.23 -2.68 -36.18
CA LEU A 49 1.55 -1.33 -35.66
C LEU A 49 1.36 -1.27 -34.14
N ALA A 50 0.28 -1.85 -33.62
CA ALA A 50 0.01 -1.93 -32.18
C ALA A 50 1.16 -2.67 -31.45
N ASP A 51 1.64 -3.79 -32.00
CA ASP A 51 2.76 -4.55 -31.44
C ASP A 51 4.05 -3.71 -31.41
N ARG A 52 4.34 -2.97 -32.50
CA ARG A 52 5.50 -2.06 -32.56
C ARG A 52 5.43 -0.94 -31.51
N MET A 53 4.24 -0.39 -31.31
CA MET A 53 3.99 0.70 -30.35
C MET A 53 3.78 0.17 -28.93
N LYS A 54 3.77 -1.15 -28.74
CA LYS A 54 3.47 -1.83 -27.48
C LYS A 54 2.10 -1.45 -26.90
N ILE A 55 1.13 -1.21 -27.79
CA ILE A 55 -0.24 -0.88 -27.43
C ILE A 55 -1.05 -2.17 -27.45
N LYS A 56 -1.74 -2.45 -26.35
CA LYS A 56 -2.65 -3.58 -26.26
C LYS A 56 -4.05 -3.17 -26.71
N ILE A 57 -4.58 -3.88 -27.72
CA ILE A 57 -5.96 -3.74 -28.17
C ILE A 57 -6.78 -4.83 -27.49
N TYR A 58 -7.73 -4.44 -26.68
CA TYR A 58 -8.66 -5.33 -25.97
C TYR A 58 -9.89 -5.57 -26.83
N SER A 59 -10.07 -6.79 -27.32
CA SER A 59 -11.16 -7.15 -28.24
C SER A 59 -12.18 -8.03 -27.56
N TYR A 60 -13.45 -7.61 -27.62
CA TYR A 60 -14.57 -8.31 -27.01
C TYR A 60 -15.71 -8.49 -28.02
N LYS A 61 -16.41 -9.61 -27.94
CA LYS A 61 -17.63 -9.89 -28.71
C LYS A 61 -18.88 -9.82 -27.82
N ILE A 62 -18.71 -10.00 -26.53
CA ILE A 62 -19.78 -10.03 -25.55
C ILE A 62 -19.61 -8.82 -24.64
N ILE A 63 -20.67 -8.01 -24.51
CA ILE A 63 -20.61 -6.74 -23.74
C ILE A 63 -20.33 -6.97 -22.25
N TYR A 64 -20.81 -8.06 -21.69
CA TYR A 64 -20.60 -8.38 -20.27
C TYR A 64 -19.12 -8.68 -19.97
N GLU A 65 -18.42 -9.36 -20.88
CA GLU A 65 -16.97 -9.61 -20.72
C GLU A 65 -16.17 -8.30 -20.70
N LEU A 66 -16.55 -7.34 -21.55
CA LEU A 66 -15.94 -6.01 -21.56
C LEU A 66 -16.20 -5.27 -20.24
N LEU A 67 -17.43 -5.31 -19.74
CA LEU A 67 -17.79 -4.64 -18.48
C LEU A 67 -17.06 -5.24 -17.30
N ASP A 68 -16.98 -6.58 -17.21
CA ASP A 68 -16.26 -7.27 -16.14
C ASP A 68 -14.75 -6.96 -16.15
N GLU A 69 -14.16 -6.85 -17.36
CA GLU A 69 -12.74 -6.47 -17.47
C GLU A 69 -12.50 -5.02 -17.07
N LEU A 70 -13.38 -4.10 -17.48
CA LEU A 70 -13.30 -2.70 -17.06
C LEU A 70 -13.43 -2.58 -15.54
N GLU A 71 -14.34 -3.32 -14.91
CA GLU A 71 -14.47 -3.35 -13.45
C GLU A 71 -13.18 -3.85 -12.79
N ARG A 72 -12.54 -4.90 -13.33
CA ARG A 72 -11.25 -5.40 -12.81
C ARG A 72 -10.14 -4.37 -12.94
N VAL A 73 -10.04 -3.68 -14.07
CA VAL A 73 -9.05 -2.62 -14.28
C VAL A 73 -9.27 -1.46 -13.30
N ILE A 74 -10.52 -1.02 -13.13
CA ILE A 74 -10.89 0.05 -12.19
C ILE A 74 -10.56 -0.36 -10.74
N LYS A 75 -10.88 -1.58 -10.33
CA LYS A 75 -10.53 -2.11 -9.00
C LYS A 75 -9.02 -2.18 -8.79
N GLY A 76 -8.27 -2.55 -9.85
CA GLY A 76 -6.80 -2.57 -9.80
C GLY A 76 -6.13 -1.19 -9.77
N MET A 77 -6.83 -0.13 -10.20
CA MET A 77 -6.36 1.25 -10.16
C MET A 77 -6.69 1.97 -8.84
N LYS A 78 -7.56 1.39 -8.01
CA LYS A 78 -7.84 1.95 -6.68
C LYS A 78 -6.59 1.87 -5.81
N GLU A 79 -6.27 2.96 -5.14
CA GLU A 79 -5.26 2.92 -4.09
C GLU A 79 -5.73 1.96 -2.99
N PRO A 80 -4.88 1.03 -2.54
CA PRO A 80 -5.27 0.12 -1.49
C PRO A 80 -5.56 0.93 -0.22
N LYS A 81 -6.77 0.83 0.29
CA LYS A 81 -7.14 1.39 1.59
C LYS A 81 -6.56 0.51 2.68
N TYR A 82 -5.90 1.13 3.64
CA TYR A 82 -5.36 0.45 4.81
C TYR A 82 -6.13 0.88 6.05
N GLU A 83 -6.43 -0.08 6.89
CA GLU A 83 -6.94 0.14 8.23
C GLU A 83 -5.81 -0.04 9.23
N GLU A 84 -5.70 0.92 10.16
CA GLU A 84 -4.77 0.79 11.28
C GLU A 84 -5.36 -0.17 12.32
N VAL A 85 -4.66 -1.25 12.58
CA VAL A 85 -5.02 -2.22 13.62
C VAL A 85 -4.06 -2.06 14.78
N TYR A 86 -4.56 -1.62 15.91
CA TYR A 86 -3.80 -1.54 17.16
C TYR A 86 -3.34 -2.94 17.58
N LEU A 87 -2.05 -3.07 17.91
CA LEU A 87 -1.44 -4.31 18.35
C LEU A 87 -1.12 -4.34 19.83
N GLY A 88 -0.65 -3.23 20.38
CA GLY A 88 -0.30 -3.16 21.78
C GLY A 88 0.42 -1.88 22.19
N ARG A 89 0.71 -1.78 23.48
CA ARG A 89 1.36 -0.63 24.12
C ARG A 89 2.46 -1.06 25.08
N ALA A 90 3.55 -0.31 25.07
CA ALA A 90 4.62 -0.44 26.04
C ALA A 90 5.01 0.92 26.63
N ASP A 91 5.36 0.95 27.90
CA ASP A 91 5.89 2.15 28.58
C ASP A 91 7.41 2.03 28.66
N VAL A 92 8.10 3.13 28.38
CA VAL A 92 9.56 3.21 28.49
C VAL A 92 9.96 3.32 29.97
N ILE A 93 10.67 2.33 30.47
CA ILE A 93 11.12 2.26 31.87
C ILE A 93 12.61 2.54 32.02
N ALA A 94 13.39 2.40 30.95
CA ALA A 94 14.81 2.67 30.91
C ALA A 94 15.26 3.08 29.51
N VAL A 95 16.36 3.82 29.39
CA VAL A 95 16.95 4.20 28.10
C VAL A 95 18.42 3.84 28.10
N PHE A 96 18.86 3.09 27.09
CA PHE A 96 20.22 2.63 26.92
C PHE A 96 20.86 3.27 25.69
N LYS A 97 21.96 3.98 25.87
CA LYS A 97 22.76 4.55 24.77
C LYS A 97 23.93 3.62 24.49
N LEU A 98 23.94 2.99 23.33
CA LEU A 98 24.99 2.09 22.88
C LEU A 98 25.79 2.76 21.76
N SER A 99 27.11 2.80 21.89
CA SER A 99 28.03 3.47 20.94
C SER A 99 27.87 3.00 19.50
N ASN A 100 27.54 1.72 19.30
CA ASN A 100 27.43 1.11 17.98
C ASN A 100 25.98 0.81 17.52
N ALA A 101 25.01 0.95 18.40
CA ALA A 101 23.62 0.56 18.11
C ALA A 101 22.59 1.72 18.26
N GLY A 102 23.03 2.91 18.72
CA GLY A 102 22.13 4.04 18.99
C GLY A 102 21.35 3.83 20.28
N ILE A 103 20.16 4.42 20.36
CA ILE A 103 19.30 4.36 21.54
C ILE A 103 18.40 3.14 21.50
N ILE A 104 18.35 2.42 22.61
CA ILE A 104 17.43 1.32 22.87
C ILE A 104 16.53 1.71 24.05
N ALA A 105 15.23 1.70 23.86
CA ALA A 105 14.25 1.87 24.90
C ALA A 105 13.98 0.54 25.62
N GLY A 106 14.31 0.47 26.90
CA GLY A 106 13.86 -0.63 27.77
C GLY A 106 12.40 -0.37 28.14
N CYS A 107 11.50 -1.25 27.76
CA CYS A 107 10.08 -1.07 27.86
C CYS A 107 9.41 -2.22 28.59
N MET A 108 8.30 -1.91 29.27
CA MET A 108 7.37 -2.88 29.81
C MET A 108 6.10 -2.89 28.95
N VAL A 109 5.75 -4.02 28.38
CA VAL A 109 4.50 -4.16 27.62
C VAL A 109 3.31 -4.15 28.57
N ARG A 110 2.41 -3.16 28.39
CA ARG A 110 1.25 -2.97 29.27
C ARG A 110 -0.02 -3.59 28.72
N ASP A 111 -0.13 -3.61 27.41
CA ASP A 111 -1.31 -4.14 26.73
C ASP A 111 -0.95 -4.74 25.37
N GLY A 112 -1.68 -5.77 24.96
CA GLY A 112 -1.49 -6.43 23.70
C GLY A 112 -0.09 -7.00 23.50
N LYS A 113 0.54 -6.68 22.36
CA LYS A 113 1.88 -7.12 22.00
C LYS A 113 2.62 -6.08 21.17
N ILE A 114 3.94 -6.08 21.30
CA ILE A 114 4.85 -5.31 20.44
C ILE A 114 5.43 -6.28 19.40
N VAL A 115 5.43 -5.89 18.13
CA VAL A 115 5.88 -6.74 17.03
C VAL A 115 6.98 -6.05 16.23
N ARG A 116 8.08 -6.75 16.00
CA ARG A 116 9.20 -6.23 15.20
C ARG A 116 8.80 -6.08 13.73
N GLY A 117 9.17 -4.96 13.12
CA GLY A 117 8.84 -4.61 11.73
C GLY A 117 7.49 -3.93 11.56
N GLU A 118 6.72 -3.79 12.63
CA GLU A 118 5.46 -3.07 12.61
C GLU A 118 5.64 -1.60 12.96
N HIS A 119 4.61 -0.81 12.70
CA HIS A 119 4.60 0.63 12.98
C HIS A 119 4.52 0.91 14.48
N ALA A 120 5.14 2.01 14.89
CA ALA A 120 5.14 2.46 16.26
C ALA A 120 4.99 3.98 16.37
N ARG A 121 4.09 4.43 17.23
CA ARG A 121 3.95 5.82 17.63
C ARG A 121 4.52 6.02 19.03
N ILE A 122 5.38 7.02 19.17
CA ILE A 122 5.96 7.38 20.46
C ILE A 122 5.28 8.64 20.97
N TYR A 123 4.77 8.57 22.19
CA TYR A 123 4.08 9.66 22.85
C TYR A 123 4.81 10.05 24.13
N ARG A 124 4.87 11.37 24.40
CA ARG A 124 5.27 11.94 25.69
C ARG A 124 4.07 12.63 26.30
N GLY A 125 3.48 12.01 27.32
CA GLY A 125 2.14 12.39 27.77
C GLY A 125 1.12 12.17 26.65
N ASP A 126 0.42 13.21 26.25
CA ASP A 126 -0.56 13.16 25.14
C ASP A 126 -0.02 13.66 23.80
N ASN A 127 1.25 14.08 23.76
CA ASN A 127 1.87 14.57 22.54
C ASN A 127 2.52 13.45 21.74
N LEU A 128 2.12 13.30 20.48
CA LEU A 128 2.80 12.43 19.51
C LEU A 128 4.16 13.05 19.17
N LEU A 129 5.24 12.33 19.47
CA LEU A 129 6.59 12.75 19.12
C LEU A 129 6.97 12.33 17.71
N ILE A 130 6.69 11.08 17.37
CA ILE A 130 7.03 10.49 16.06
C ILE A 130 6.16 9.28 15.76
N ASP A 131 5.93 9.07 14.47
CA ASP A 131 5.41 7.84 13.89
C ASP A 131 6.56 7.17 13.12
N THR A 132 6.90 5.95 13.45
CA THR A 132 8.10 5.25 12.98
C THR A 132 7.86 3.73 12.92
N GLU A 133 8.93 2.95 12.83
CA GLU A 133 8.89 1.49 12.74
C GLU A 133 9.74 0.85 13.85
N ILE A 134 9.34 -0.32 14.33
CA ILE A 134 10.11 -1.11 15.29
C ILE A 134 11.23 -1.87 14.55
N LYS A 135 12.42 -1.29 14.52
CA LYS A 135 13.58 -1.84 13.81
C LYS A 135 14.15 -3.09 14.47
N SER A 136 14.15 -3.13 15.80
CA SER A 136 14.64 -4.25 16.58
C SER A 136 13.86 -4.42 17.86
N LEU A 137 13.60 -5.67 18.21
CA LEU A 137 12.92 -6.07 19.44
C LEU A 137 13.70 -7.19 20.11
N LYS A 138 14.05 -7.01 21.38
CA LYS A 138 14.83 -8.00 22.15
C LYS A 138 14.18 -8.24 23.51
N ILE A 139 14.23 -9.50 23.97
CA ILE A 139 13.93 -9.85 25.36
C ILE A 139 15.24 -10.31 25.96
N VAL A 140 15.75 -9.59 26.98
CA VAL A 140 17.08 -9.74 27.58
C VAL A 140 18.17 -9.55 26.53
N LYS A 141 18.66 -10.60 25.87
CA LYS A 141 19.70 -10.54 24.81
C LYS A 141 19.24 -11.16 23.49
N ASP A 142 18.10 -11.84 23.49
CA ASP A 142 17.60 -12.57 22.35
C ASP A 142 16.73 -11.71 21.45
N ASP A 143 16.98 -11.74 20.15
CA ASP A 143 16.12 -11.13 19.15
C ASP A 143 14.81 -11.91 19.04
N VAL A 144 13.69 -11.23 19.21
CA VAL A 144 12.36 -11.84 19.15
C VAL A 144 11.51 -11.16 18.07
N LYS A 145 10.51 -11.89 17.58
CA LYS A 145 9.54 -11.33 16.62
C LYS A 145 8.48 -10.52 17.32
N GLU A 146 8.06 -10.95 18.51
CA GLU A 146 7.02 -10.27 19.28
C GLU A 146 7.29 -10.37 20.79
N ALA A 147 6.80 -9.38 21.54
CA ALA A 147 6.81 -9.35 23.00
C ALA A 147 5.38 -9.09 23.48
N GLY A 148 4.82 -10.03 24.25
CA GLY A 148 3.46 -9.95 24.79
C GLY A 148 3.40 -9.16 26.10
N LYS A 149 2.17 -8.98 26.59
CA LYS A 149 1.86 -8.29 27.84
C LYS A 149 2.68 -8.80 29.04
N ASP A 150 3.01 -7.88 29.93
CA ASP A 150 3.79 -8.06 31.16
C ASP A 150 5.23 -8.58 30.93
N ARG A 151 5.76 -8.39 29.71
CA ARG A 151 7.14 -8.68 29.39
C ARG A 151 7.97 -7.42 29.28
N GLU A 152 9.19 -7.47 29.82
CA GLU A 152 10.20 -6.48 29.58
C GLU A 152 10.89 -6.75 28.25
N CYS A 153 11.08 -5.69 27.44
CA CYS A 153 11.75 -5.81 26.15
C CYS A 153 12.54 -4.55 25.81
N GLY A 154 13.59 -4.71 25.01
CA GLY A 154 14.35 -3.63 24.40
C GLY A 154 13.82 -3.32 23.02
N ILE A 155 13.37 -2.09 22.78
CA ILE A 155 12.81 -1.61 21.52
C ILE A 155 13.77 -0.60 20.90
N LYS A 156 14.12 -0.82 19.63
CA LYS A 156 14.85 0.16 18.82
C LYS A 156 13.96 0.65 17.69
N THR A 157 13.70 1.94 17.65
CA THR A 157 12.88 2.60 16.60
C THR A 157 13.72 3.45 15.65
N GLY A 158 14.92 3.87 16.08
CA GLY A 158 15.76 4.83 15.36
C GLY A 158 15.44 6.29 15.71
N TYR A 159 14.57 6.52 16.69
CA TYR A 159 14.34 7.82 17.29
C TYR A 159 15.26 8.01 18.49
N ASP A 160 16.05 9.10 18.50
CA ASP A 160 17.13 9.29 19.45
C ASP A 160 16.75 10.15 20.67
N ASP A 161 15.54 10.69 20.73
CA ASP A 161 15.04 11.50 21.86
C ASP A 161 14.00 10.76 22.73
N VAL A 162 14.12 9.45 22.84
CA VAL A 162 13.28 8.64 23.74
C VAL A 162 13.68 8.88 25.19
N ALA A 163 12.70 9.06 26.08
CA ALA A 163 12.89 9.25 27.51
C ALA A 163 12.06 8.26 28.33
N VAL A 164 12.48 8.07 29.59
CA VAL A 164 11.70 7.29 30.55
C VAL A 164 10.35 7.97 30.78
N GLY A 165 9.27 7.19 30.75
CA GLY A 165 7.90 7.67 30.84
C GLY A 165 7.23 7.89 29.48
N ASP A 166 7.96 7.81 28.38
CA ASP A 166 7.37 7.79 27.04
C ASP A 166 6.53 6.52 26.83
N ARG A 167 5.50 6.62 25.99
CA ARG A 167 4.60 5.52 25.62
C ARG A 167 4.83 5.15 24.17
N ILE A 168 5.00 3.88 23.91
CA ILE A 168 5.14 3.33 22.54
C ILE A 168 3.89 2.53 22.23
N GLU A 169 3.15 2.93 21.19
CA GLU A 169 1.99 2.22 20.67
C GLU A 169 2.37 1.52 19.37
N CYS A 170 2.13 0.21 19.30
CA CYS A 170 2.40 -0.61 18.13
C CYS A 170 1.11 -0.83 17.35
N TYR A 171 1.16 -0.67 16.03
CA TYR A 171 0.03 -0.92 15.14
C TYR A 171 0.50 -1.52 13.81
N THR A 172 -0.39 -2.19 13.11
CA THR A 172 -0.15 -2.69 11.75
C THR A 172 -1.15 -2.08 10.79
N LEU A 173 -0.76 -2.02 9.51
CA LEU A 173 -1.62 -1.58 8.42
C LEU A 173 -2.18 -2.81 7.71
N LYS A 174 -3.46 -3.08 7.85
CA LYS A 174 -4.16 -4.13 7.11
C LYS A 174 -4.83 -3.54 5.89
N ARG A 175 -4.62 -4.18 4.73
CA ARG A 175 -5.35 -3.85 3.52
C ARG A 175 -6.82 -4.21 3.70
N ILE A 176 -7.70 -3.24 3.43
CA ILE A 176 -9.14 -3.48 3.35
C ILE A 176 -9.42 -4.07 1.96
N GLU A 177 -9.88 -5.30 1.91
CA GLU A 177 -10.41 -5.92 0.69
C GLU A 177 -11.90 -5.56 0.60
N GLU A 178 -12.28 -4.76 -0.41
CA GLU A 178 -13.69 -4.51 -0.77
C GLU A 178 -14.17 -5.53 -1.79
#